data_b1ad9ca0fc90927c0b2f4e172ebc41cc
#
_entry.id   b1ad9ca0fc90927c0b2f4e172ebc41cc
#
_cell.length_a   1.000
_cell.length_b   1.000
_cell.length_c   1.000
_cell.angle_alpha   90.00
_cell.angle_beta   90.00
_cell.angle_gamma   90.00
#
_symmetry.space_group_name_H-M   'P 1'
#
loop_
_entity.id
_entity.type
_entity.pdbx_description
1 polymer ?
#
loop_
_entity_poly.entity_id
_entity_poly.type
_entity_poly.pdbx_seq_one_letter_code
_entity_poly.pdbx_strand_id
1 'polypeptide(L)'
;MLKKKFALIGHRVPSHGKLNLNDLAGSCGRLDVLLRSLNSALFLSHGIREDVEVILHLMGGEKPPRRIWIQGSTVRGIHSDDRSIAGHISKILQTQLPPIGVKKEFQNGIFHGQGGLCDTLKELSLIHI
;
A
#
# COMPACT_ATOMS: atom_id res chain seq x y z
N MET A 1 16.81 -6.94 -14.81
CA MET A 1 15.50 -6.46 -15.22
C MET A 1 15.11 -5.23 -14.42
N LEU A 2 14.66 -4.17 -15.09
CA LEU A 2 14.22 -2.96 -14.40
C LEU A 2 12.86 -3.20 -13.74
N LYS A 3 12.79 -2.96 -12.43
CA LYS A 3 11.54 -3.07 -11.70
C LYS A 3 10.73 -1.78 -11.85
N LYS A 4 9.47 -1.92 -12.22
CA LYS A 4 8.55 -0.79 -12.29
C LYS A 4 7.98 -0.51 -10.92
N LYS A 5 7.97 0.76 -10.53
CA LYS A 5 7.42 1.19 -9.25
C LYS A 5 6.25 2.13 -9.49
N PHE A 6 5.12 1.83 -8.84
CA PHE A 6 3.92 2.67 -8.91
C PHE A 6 3.66 3.26 -7.53
N ALA A 7 3.53 4.57 -7.47
CA ALA A 7 3.16 5.27 -6.24
C ALA A 7 1.69 5.65 -6.34
N LEU A 8 0.87 5.07 -5.48
CA LEU A 8 -0.56 5.35 -5.43
C LEU A 8 -0.87 6.14 -4.15
N ILE A 9 -1.70 7.16 -4.25
CA ILE A 9 -1.96 8.06 -3.14
C ILE A 9 -3.44 8.04 -2.76
N GLY A 10 -3.71 7.64 -1.53
CA GLY A 10 -5.03 7.75 -0.93
C GLY A 10 -5.07 8.92 0.04
N HIS A 11 -5.41 10.12 -0.46
CA HIS A 11 -5.37 11.35 0.35
C HIS A 11 -6.28 11.28 1.57
N ARG A 12 -7.41 10.58 1.47
CA ARG A 12 -8.39 10.46 2.55
C ARG A 12 -8.43 9.08 3.19
N VAL A 13 -7.65 8.12 2.67
CA VAL A 13 -7.61 6.78 3.23
C VAL A 13 -6.89 6.84 4.59
N PRO A 14 -7.50 6.32 5.67
CA PRO A 14 -6.89 6.39 6.99
C PRO A 14 -5.57 5.65 7.06
N SER A 15 -4.65 6.16 7.87
CA SER A 15 -3.35 5.51 8.12
C SER A 15 -3.38 4.60 9.35
N HIS A 16 -4.46 4.62 10.11
CA HIS A 16 -4.63 3.85 11.33
C HIS A 16 -6.05 3.34 11.50
N GLY A 17 -6.18 2.23 12.22
CA GLY A 17 -7.44 1.72 12.70
C GLY A 17 -8.08 0.68 11.79
N LYS A 18 -9.20 0.11 12.26
CA LYS A 18 -9.93 -0.91 11.53
C LYS A 18 -10.76 -0.29 10.41
N LEU A 19 -10.66 -0.84 9.22
CA LEU A 19 -11.46 -0.40 8.08
C LEU A 19 -12.82 -1.10 8.05
N ASN A 20 -13.85 -0.36 7.62
CA ASN A 20 -15.17 -0.95 7.36
C ASN A 20 -15.16 -1.55 5.96
N LEU A 21 -15.00 -2.86 5.87
CA LEU A 21 -14.91 -3.57 4.58
C LEU A 21 -16.20 -3.56 3.78
N ASN A 22 -17.31 -3.15 4.41
CA ASN A 22 -18.62 -3.03 3.74
C ASN A 22 -18.87 -1.64 3.16
N ASP A 23 -17.96 -0.69 3.39
CA ASP A 23 -18.09 0.68 2.91
C ASP A 23 -16.73 1.28 2.54
N LEU A 24 -16.10 0.69 1.53
CA LEU A 24 -14.76 1.12 1.10
C LEU A 24 -14.76 2.52 0.48
N ALA A 25 -15.86 2.93 -0.13
CA ALA A 25 -15.95 4.24 -0.77
C ALA A 25 -16.20 5.36 0.24
N GLY A 26 -17.10 5.15 1.17
CA GLY A 26 -17.52 6.18 2.12
C GLY A 26 -16.61 6.31 3.34
N SER A 27 -16.65 5.31 4.23
CA SER A 27 -15.93 5.39 5.50
C SER A 27 -14.42 5.16 5.39
N CYS A 28 -13.95 4.65 4.26
CA CYS A 28 -12.51 4.40 4.05
C CYS A 28 -11.86 5.41 3.11
N GLY A 29 -12.45 6.60 2.94
CA GLY A 29 -11.83 7.68 2.17
C GLY A 29 -11.56 7.34 0.70
N ARG A 30 -12.49 6.65 0.05
CA ARG A 30 -12.37 6.20 -1.35
C ARG A 30 -11.26 5.18 -1.55
N LEU A 31 -11.12 4.29 -0.60
CA LEU A 31 -10.20 3.16 -0.73
C LEU A 31 -10.53 2.30 -1.95
N ASP A 32 -11.81 2.23 -2.35
CA ASP A 32 -12.24 1.50 -3.54
C ASP A 32 -11.50 1.93 -4.82
N VAL A 33 -11.29 3.24 -4.99
CA VAL A 33 -10.54 3.77 -6.13
C VAL A 33 -9.07 3.39 -6.05
N LEU A 34 -8.49 3.48 -4.86
CA LEU A 34 -7.09 3.11 -4.63
C LEU A 34 -6.86 1.62 -4.96
N LEU A 35 -7.79 0.76 -4.54
CA LEU A 35 -7.70 -0.68 -4.80
C LEU A 35 -7.84 -1.03 -6.28
N ARG A 36 -8.67 -0.30 -7.02
CA ARG A 36 -8.75 -0.49 -8.49
C ARG A 36 -7.44 -0.16 -9.16
N SER A 37 -6.80 0.92 -8.73
CA SER A 37 -5.49 1.31 -9.25
C SER A 37 -4.43 0.26 -8.90
N LEU A 38 -4.48 -0.26 -7.68
CA LEU A 38 -3.58 -1.33 -7.24
C LEU A 38 -3.78 -2.59 -8.10
N ASN A 39 -5.02 -3.00 -8.32
CA ASN A 39 -5.32 -4.16 -9.16
C ASN A 39 -4.76 -4.00 -10.57
N SER A 40 -4.94 -2.82 -11.17
CA SER A 40 -4.43 -2.55 -12.51
C SER A 40 -2.90 -2.60 -12.59
N ALA A 41 -2.23 -2.16 -11.53
CA ALA A 41 -0.77 -2.12 -11.51
C ALA A 41 -0.15 -3.48 -11.19
N LEU A 42 -0.79 -4.28 -10.34
CA LEU A 42 -0.20 -5.48 -9.76
C LEU A 42 -0.66 -6.79 -10.40
N PHE A 43 -1.95 -6.91 -10.74
CA PHE A 43 -2.50 -8.18 -11.16
C PHE A 43 -2.62 -8.33 -12.68
N LEU A 44 -2.27 -9.52 -13.16
CA LEU A 44 -2.57 -10.00 -14.50
C LEU A 44 -3.77 -10.94 -14.42
N SER A 45 -4.35 -11.32 -15.57
CA SER A 45 -5.46 -12.27 -15.60
C SER A 45 -5.09 -13.64 -15.04
N HIS A 46 -3.82 -13.98 -15.01
CA HIS A 46 -3.33 -15.29 -14.57
C HIS A 46 -2.41 -15.23 -13.35
N GLY A 47 -2.21 -14.05 -12.74
CA GLY A 47 -1.31 -13.95 -11.62
C GLY A 47 -0.89 -12.53 -11.31
N ILE A 48 0.27 -12.40 -10.68
CA ILE A 48 0.81 -11.14 -10.21
C ILE A 48 1.99 -10.74 -11.08
N ARG A 49 2.09 -9.43 -11.38
CA ARG A 49 3.25 -8.90 -12.13
C ARG A 49 4.48 -8.92 -11.24
N GLU A 50 5.45 -9.76 -11.58
CA GLU A 50 6.66 -9.94 -10.78
C GLU A 50 7.66 -8.79 -10.92
N ASP A 51 7.55 -7.99 -11.99
CA ASP A 51 8.43 -6.86 -12.25
C ASP A 51 7.93 -5.54 -11.64
N VAL A 52 6.91 -5.60 -10.79
CA VAL A 52 6.23 -4.42 -10.26
C VAL A 52 6.33 -4.36 -8.74
N GLU A 53 6.57 -3.15 -8.22
CA GLU A 53 6.39 -2.83 -6.82
C GLU A 53 5.39 -1.68 -6.73
N VAL A 54 4.36 -1.83 -5.89
CA VAL A 54 3.37 -0.80 -5.66
C VAL A 54 3.57 -0.21 -4.27
N ILE A 55 3.58 1.11 -4.18
CA ILE A 55 3.69 1.82 -2.91
C ILE A 55 2.40 2.58 -2.68
N LEU A 56 1.63 2.15 -1.67
CA LEU A 56 0.40 2.82 -1.27
C LEU A 56 0.72 3.88 -0.22
N HIS A 57 0.23 5.09 -0.44
CA HIS A 57 0.41 6.21 0.49
C HIS A 57 -0.93 6.53 1.13
N LEU A 58 -1.09 6.17 2.40
CA LEU A 58 -2.31 6.39 3.16
C LEU A 58 -2.15 7.67 3.97
N MET A 59 -2.72 8.75 3.47
CA MET A 59 -2.44 10.11 3.93
C MET A 59 -3.56 10.70 4.80
N GLY A 60 -4.67 9.98 4.99
CA GLY A 60 -5.83 10.49 5.71
C GLY A 60 -5.75 10.31 7.22
N GLY A 61 -6.64 11.02 7.94
CA GLY A 61 -6.73 10.92 9.38
C GLY A 61 -5.79 11.86 10.11
N GLU A 62 -5.81 11.81 11.45
CA GLU A 62 -5.02 12.69 12.31
C GLU A 62 -3.63 12.13 12.62
N LYS A 63 -3.42 10.84 12.39
CA LYS A 63 -2.14 10.20 12.67
C LYS A 63 -1.17 10.42 11.51
N PRO A 64 0.14 10.24 11.73
CA PRO A 64 1.11 10.36 10.65
C PRO A 64 0.78 9.44 9.48
N PRO A 65 1.13 9.83 8.25
CA PRO A 65 0.85 8.99 7.09
C PRO A 65 1.60 7.68 7.13
N ARG A 66 1.02 6.65 6.51
CA ARG A 66 1.61 5.32 6.44
C ARG A 66 1.82 4.92 4.99
N ARG A 67 2.93 4.28 4.72
CA ARG A 67 3.21 3.69 3.40
C ARG A 67 3.11 2.17 3.50
N ILE A 68 2.59 1.56 2.43
CA ILE A 68 2.55 0.11 2.30
C ILE A 68 3.21 -0.25 0.97
N TRP A 69 4.27 -1.07 1.02
CA TRP A 69 4.96 -1.56 -0.16
C TRP A 69 4.49 -2.98 -0.46
N ILE A 70 4.09 -3.22 -1.71
CA ILE A 70 3.71 -4.55 -2.18
C ILE A 70 4.65 -4.91 -3.33
N GLN A 71 5.50 -5.90 -3.07
CA GLN A 71 6.48 -6.36 -4.06
C GLN A 71 5.91 -7.55 -4.83
N GLY A 72 5.63 -7.35 -6.12
CA GLY A 72 5.03 -8.37 -6.95
C GLY A 72 5.85 -9.64 -7.05
N SER A 73 7.19 -9.54 -6.95
CA SER A 73 8.08 -10.69 -7.06
C SER A 73 8.02 -11.64 -5.86
N THR A 74 7.63 -11.13 -4.69
CA THR A 74 7.69 -11.91 -3.44
C THR A 74 6.35 -12.05 -2.72
N VAL A 75 5.35 -11.24 -3.08
CA VAL A 75 4.07 -11.24 -2.38
C VAL A 75 3.36 -12.59 -2.53
N ARG A 76 2.78 -13.06 -1.43
CA ARG A 76 2.03 -14.31 -1.36
C ARG A 76 0.77 -14.10 -0.54
N GLY A 77 -0.25 -14.90 -0.81
CA GLY A 77 -1.48 -14.88 -0.03
C GLY A 77 -2.39 -13.69 -0.28
N ILE A 78 -2.21 -13.00 -1.40
CA ILE A 78 -3.06 -11.87 -1.78
C ILE A 78 -3.87 -12.24 -3.03
N HIS A 79 -5.15 -11.89 -3.01
CA HIS A 79 -6.06 -12.12 -4.12
C HIS A 79 -6.50 -10.80 -4.73
N SER A 80 -6.93 -10.82 -6.00
CA SER A 80 -7.35 -9.61 -6.72
C SER A 80 -8.67 -9.02 -6.25
N ASP A 81 -9.37 -9.69 -5.36
CA ASP A 81 -10.62 -9.21 -4.78
C ASP A 81 -10.38 -8.00 -3.86
N ASP A 82 -11.09 -6.90 -4.11
CA ASP A 82 -10.93 -5.66 -3.34
C ASP A 82 -11.14 -5.86 -1.85
N ARG A 83 -12.13 -6.67 -1.47
CA ARG A 83 -12.41 -6.93 -0.06
C ARG A 83 -11.27 -7.69 0.61
N SER A 84 -10.66 -8.64 -0.07
CA SER A 84 -9.52 -9.38 0.43
C SER A 84 -8.32 -8.46 0.65
N ILE A 85 -8.02 -7.63 -0.33
CA ILE A 85 -6.91 -6.67 -0.25
C ILE A 85 -7.17 -5.67 0.89
N ALA A 86 -8.39 -5.14 0.98
CA ALA A 86 -8.76 -4.22 2.05
C ALA A 86 -8.63 -4.87 3.43
N GLY A 87 -8.94 -6.17 3.53
CA GLY A 87 -8.75 -6.93 4.76
C GLY A 87 -7.29 -6.98 5.20
N HIS A 88 -6.37 -7.21 4.27
CA HIS A 88 -4.93 -7.17 4.56
C HIS A 88 -4.50 -5.77 5.00
N ILE A 89 -4.94 -4.74 4.31
CA ILE A 89 -4.63 -3.36 4.67
C ILE A 89 -5.17 -3.04 6.06
N SER A 90 -6.41 -3.43 6.36
CA SER A 90 -7.01 -3.21 7.67
C SER A 90 -6.19 -3.83 8.80
N LYS A 91 -5.69 -5.04 8.59
CA LYS A 91 -4.82 -5.71 9.58
C LYS A 91 -3.54 -4.92 9.81
N ILE A 92 -2.93 -4.43 8.74
CA ILE A 92 -1.70 -3.62 8.84
C ILE A 92 -1.97 -2.34 9.63
N LEU A 93 -3.10 -1.66 9.36
CA LEU A 93 -3.44 -0.40 10.01
C LEU A 93 -3.74 -0.58 11.50
N GLN A 94 -4.05 -1.78 11.95
CA GLN A 94 -4.29 -2.07 13.36
C GLN A 94 -3.00 -2.39 14.11
N THR A 95 -1.87 -2.53 13.41
CA THR A 95 -0.57 -2.71 14.03
C THR A 95 0.07 -1.37 14.35
N GLN A 96 1.05 -1.38 15.26
CA GLN A 96 1.77 -0.16 15.61
C GLN A 96 2.52 0.38 14.40
N LEU A 97 2.45 1.70 14.20
CA LEU A 97 3.19 2.37 13.13
C LEU A 97 4.71 2.28 13.43
N PRO A 98 5.52 1.76 12.50
CA PRO A 98 6.95 1.71 12.69
C PRO A 98 7.56 3.11 12.87
N PRO A 99 8.71 3.22 13.54
CA PRO A 99 9.42 4.49 13.65
C PRO A 99 9.81 5.05 12.28
N ILE A 100 10.06 6.36 12.23
CA ILE A 100 10.52 7.01 11.00
C ILE A 100 11.79 6.33 10.50
N GLY A 101 11.82 6.01 9.21
CA GLY A 101 12.97 5.36 8.58
C GLY A 101 12.97 3.84 8.66
N VAL A 102 12.02 3.24 9.36
CA VAL A 102 11.91 1.79 9.47
C VAL A 102 10.85 1.26 8.50
N LYS A 103 11.26 0.31 7.66
CA LYS A 103 10.37 -0.41 6.74
C LYS A 103 10.26 -1.84 7.26
N LYS A 104 9.09 -2.16 7.82
CA LYS A 104 8.87 -3.44 8.52
C LYS A 104 8.04 -4.38 7.66
N GLU A 105 8.49 -5.62 7.52
CA GLU A 105 7.72 -6.64 6.81
C GLU A 105 6.52 -7.09 7.64
N PHE A 106 5.33 -7.06 7.04
CA PHE A 106 4.10 -7.53 7.66
C PHE A 106 3.82 -8.99 7.30
N GLN A 107 3.93 -9.32 6.02
CA GLN A 107 3.85 -10.69 5.50
C GLN A 107 4.66 -10.76 4.21
N ASN A 108 4.81 -11.95 3.63
CA ASN A 108 5.67 -12.15 2.46
C ASN A 108 5.37 -11.14 1.34
N GLY A 109 6.34 -10.28 1.08
CA GLY A 109 6.26 -9.28 0.01
C GLY A 109 5.47 -8.02 0.35
N ILE A 110 4.94 -7.89 1.57
CA ILE A 110 4.19 -6.71 2.00
C ILE A 110 4.91 -6.08 3.18
N PHE A 111 5.27 -4.81 3.02
CA PHE A 111 5.98 -4.03 4.04
C PHE A 111 5.17 -2.78 4.38
N HIS A 112 5.39 -2.22 5.55
CA HIS A 112 4.79 -0.95 5.91
C HIS A 112 5.75 -0.08 6.71
N GLY A 113 5.50 1.22 6.70
CA GLY A 113 6.33 2.18 7.42
C GLY A 113 5.69 3.54 7.44
N GLN A 114 6.25 4.43 8.26
CA GLN A 114 5.79 5.80 8.37
C GLN A 114 6.31 6.63 7.20
N GLY A 115 5.48 7.53 6.69
CA GLY A 115 5.89 8.48 5.65
C GLY A 115 4.83 8.69 4.59
N GLY A 116 5.03 9.71 3.77
CA GLY A 116 4.15 10.07 2.67
C GLY A 116 4.88 10.11 1.34
N LEU A 117 4.22 10.72 0.37
CA LEU A 117 4.77 10.78 -1.00
C LEU A 117 6.11 11.51 -1.06
N CYS A 118 6.29 12.57 -0.27
CA CYS A 118 7.57 13.31 -0.26
C CYS A 118 8.75 12.42 0.14
N ASP A 119 8.53 11.54 1.10
CA ASP A 119 9.58 10.60 1.52
C ASP A 119 9.93 9.62 0.42
N THR A 120 8.94 9.12 -0.29
CA THR A 120 9.14 8.23 -1.44
C THR A 120 9.92 8.93 -2.56
N LEU A 121 9.57 10.16 -2.88
CA LEU A 121 10.25 10.93 -3.91
C LEU A 121 11.70 11.19 -3.56
N LYS A 122 11.99 11.48 -2.29
CA LYS A 122 13.38 11.67 -1.82
C LYS A 122 14.18 10.39 -1.97
N GLU A 123 13.61 9.25 -1.59
CA GLU A 123 14.26 7.95 -1.69
C GLU A 123 14.58 7.60 -3.15
N LEU A 124 13.64 7.83 -4.07
CA LEU A 124 13.84 7.59 -5.49
C LEU A 124 14.90 8.54 -6.07
N SER A 125 14.91 9.79 -5.64
CA SER A 125 15.89 10.78 -6.07
C SER A 125 17.31 10.36 -5.69
N LEU A 126 17.49 9.82 -4.49
CA LEU A 126 18.80 9.34 -4.04
C LEU A 126 19.29 8.15 -4.85
N ILE A 127 18.40 7.32 -5.35
CA ILE A 127 18.76 6.16 -6.17
C ILE A 127 19.26 6.60 -7.56
N HIS A 128 18.81 7.73 -8.05
CA HIS A 128 19.12 8.22 -9.39
C HIS A 128 20.31 9.17 -9.45
N ILE A 129 20.93 9.46 -8.35
CA ILE A 129 22.16 10.25 -8.29
C ILE A 129 23.38 9.35 -8.49
#